data_f3a93006537b573937ef5c933c99c3a3
#
_entry.id   f3a93006537b573937ef5c933c99c3a3
#
_cell.length_a   1.000
_cell.length_b   1.000
_cell.length_c   1.000
_cell.angle_alpha   90.00
_cell.angle_beta   90.00
_cell.angle_gamma   90.00
#
_symmetry.space_group_name_H-M   'P 1'
#
loop_
_entity.id
_entity.type
_entity.pdbx_description
1 polymer ?
#
loop_
_entity_poly.entity_id
_entity_poly.type
_entity_poly.pdbx_seq_one_letter_code
_entity_poly.pdbx_strand_id
1 'polypeptide(L)'
;MKTIFITGASTGLGKATAKLFASKGWRVIATMRKPESEKELNKIENITLLPLDVTNTAQIAETVKKAIASGNIDVVFNNAGYGLMGPLESITDDQLTRQLDTNILGVIRVTQAFIPHFREKKSGLFISTTSIGGLVTFPFSSVYHATKWALEGWSESMSFELRKIGVGIKTVSPGGIKTDFLNRSADMSSHPAYDQWMKKMFDGLDENKFTPAEQIAAVVYEAATDGKDKLRYVAGEDAKALYLLRTQMGDEAFMHQMQEAYLGN
;
A
#
# COMPACT_ATOMS: atom_id res chain seq x y z
N MET A 1 -13.68 -13.07 -18.14
CA MET A 1 -12.41 -12.35 -17.87
C MET A 1 -12.52 -11.70 -16.49
N LYS A 2 -11.56 -11.92 -15.58
CA LYS A 2 -11.54 -11.28 -14.25
C LYS A 2 -11.11 -9.82 -14.35
N THR A 3 -11.55 -8.99 -13.41
CA THR A 3 -11.25 -7.57 -13.38
C THR A 3 -10.64 -7.17 -12.05
N ILE A 4 -9.55 -6.39 -12.11
CA ILE A 4 -8.96 -5.72 -10.95
C ILE A 4 -9.11 -4.21 -11.04
N PHE A 5 -9.51 -3.59 -9.94
CA PHE A 5 -9.50 -2.13 -9.74
C PHE A 5 -8.30 -1.75 -8.88
N ILE A 6 -7.47 -0.81 -9.33
CA ILE A 6 -6.22 -0.44 -8.67
C ILE A 6 -6.21 1.05 -8.37
N THR A 7 -5.96 1.43 -7.11
CA THR A 7 -5.73 2.83 -6.73
C THR A 7 -4.24 3.17 -6.81
N GLY A 8 -3.90 4.39 -7.23
CA GLY A 8 -2.52 4.85 -7.30
C GLY A 8 -1.67 4.12 -8.34
N ALA A 9 -2.21 3.89 -9.54
CA ALA A 9 -1.56 3.12 -10.61
C ALA A 9 -0.62 3.91 -11.52
N SER A 10 -0.35 5.19 -11.24
CA SER A 10 0.48 6.02 -12.13
C SER A 10 1.98 5.67 -12.09
N THR A 11 2.48 5.13 -10.99
CA THR A 11 3.91 4.83 -10.78
C THR A 11 4.09 3.61 -9.88
N GLY A 12 5.33 3.19 -9.72
CA GLY A 12 5.75 2.20 -8.72
C GLY A 12 4.97 0.90 -8.77
N LEU A 13 4.63 0.39 -7.58
CA LEU A 13 3.95 -0.90 -7.42
C LEU A 13 2.59 -0.94 -8.13
N GLY A 14 1.79 0.14 -8.06
CA GLY A 14 0.49 0.19 -8.72
C GLY A 14 0.60 0.04 -10.24
N LYS A 15 1.57 0.70 -10.86
CA LYS A 15 1.84 0.61 -12.30
C LYS A 15 2.35 -0.78 -12.70
N ALA A 16 3.29 -1.33 -11.94
CA ALA A 16 3.81 -2.68 -12.16
C ALA A 16 2.71 -3.73 -12.03
N THR A 17 1.84 -3.60 -11.02
CA THR A 17 0.68 -4.47 -10.82
C THR A 17 -0.30 -4.37 -12.00
N ALA A 18 -0.62 -3.16 -12.47
CA ALA A 18 -1.50 -2.96 -13.62
C ALA A 18 -0.97 -3.68 -14.87
N LYS A 19 0.32 -3.51 -15.17
CA LYS A 19 0.98 -4.18 -16.30
C LYS A 19 0.95 -5.71 -16.15
N LEU A 20 1.27 -6.24 -14.96
CA LEU A 20 1.30 -7.67 -14.70
C LEU A 20 -0.10 -8.29 -14.87
N PHE A 21 -1.13 -7.71 -14.25
CA PHE A 21 -2.49 -8.27 -14.38
C PHE A 21 -2.99 -8.21 -15.82
N ALA A 22 -2.71 -7.12 -16.54
CA ALA A 22 -3.05 -7.01 -17.96
C ALA A 22 -2.37 -8.10 -18.79
N SER A 23 -1.07 -8.37 -18.58
CA SER A 23 -0.31 -9.42 -19.25
C SER A 23 -0.83 -10.84 -18.96
N LYS A 24 -1.52 -11.00 -17.82
CA LYS A 24 -2.19 -12.25 -17.41
C LYS A 24 -3.63 -12.36 -17.92
N GLY A 25 -4.06 -11.48 -18.82
CA GLY A 25 -5.39 -11.49 -19.44
C GLY A 25 -6.51 -10.97 -18.54
N TRP A 26 -6.20 -10.23 -17.48
CA TRP A 26 -7.21 -9.55 -16.67
C TRP A 26 -7.60 -8.21 -17.30
N ARG A 27 -8.83 -7.81 -17.13
CA ARG A 27 -9.22 -6.41 -17.31
C ARG A 27 -8.73 -5.61 -16.11
N VAL A 28 -8.09 -4.47 -16.37
CA VAL A 28 -7.54 -3.60 -15.33
C VAL A 28 -8.23 -2.25 -15.39
N ILE A 29 -8.77 -1.80 -14.27
CA ILE A 29 -9.19 -0.42 -14.07
C ILE A 29 -8.11 0.24 -13.22
N ALA A 30 -7.23 0.97 -13.87
CA ALA A 30 -6.10 1.66 -13.23
C ALA A 30 -6.50 3.10 -12.90
N THR A 31 -6.48 3.47 -11.61
CA THR A 31 -6.89 4.81 -11.19
C THR A 31 -5.74 5.64 -10.67
N MET A 32 -5.79 6.93 -10.94
CA MET A 32 -4.79 7.92 -10.58
C MET A 32 -5.37 9.33 -10.62
N ARG A 33 -4.71 10.29 -9.98
CA ARG A 33 -5.20 11.68 -9.94
C ARG A 33 -5.26 12.37 -11.30
N LYS A 34 -4.32 12.06 -12.20
CA LYS A 34 -4.18 12.67 -13.53
C LYS A 34 -4.01 11.60 -14.61
N PRO A 35 -5.06 10.89 -15.02
CA PRO A 35 -4.95 9.81 -16.02
C PRO A 35 -4.51 10.30 -17.40
N GLU A 36 -4.77 11.56 -17.74
CA GLU A 36 -4.33 12.20 -18.99
C GLU A 36 -2.79 12.31 -19.12
N SER A 37 -2.08 12.24 -18.00
CA SER A 37 -0.61 12.28 -17.97
C SER A 37 0.03 10.91 -18.17
N GLU A 38 -0.75 9.81 -18.11
CA GLU A 38 -0.24 8.46 -18.26
C GLU A 38 -0.08 8.10 -19.75
N LYS A 39 1.14 7.70 -20.14
CA LYS A 39 1.51 7.48 -21.56
C LYS A 39 1.84 6.04 -21.92
N GLU A 40 1.87 5.14 -20.93
CA GLU A 40 2.21 3.74 -21.14
C GLU A 40 1.00 2.82 -20.95
N LEU A 41 0.31 2.94 -19.79
CA LEU A 41 -0.84 2.09 -19.49
C LEU A 41 -2.00 2.32 -20.46
N ASN A 42 -2.18 3.53 -20.98
CA ASN A 42 -3.21 3.86 -21.96
C ASN A 42 -3.02 3.18 -23.33
N LYS A 43 -1.87 2.56 -23.59
CA LYS A 43 -1.58 1.81 -24.83
C LYS A 43 -1.87 0.32 -24.70
N ILE A 44 -2.24 -0.14 -23.50
CA ILE A 44 -2.52 -1.55 -23.23
C ILE A 44 -4.04 -1.74 -23.31
N GLU A 45 -4.50 -2.54 -24.26
CA GLU A 45 -5.91 -2.66 -24.67
C GLU A 45 -6.87 -3.01 -23.52
N ASN A 46 -6.46 -3.88 -22.61
CA ASN A 46 -7.27 -4.35 -21.48
C ASN A 46 -7.09 -3.49 -20.20
N ILE A 47 -6.49 -2.29 -20.31
CA ILE A 47 -6.39 -1.30 -19.23
C ILE A 47 -7.29 -0.12 -19.53
N THR A 48 -8.15 0.22 -18.57
CA THR A 48 -8.95 1.45 -18.57
C THR A 48 -8.42 2.38 -17.50
N LEU A 49 -8.16 3.64 -17.86
CA LEU A 49 -7.73 4.67 -16.91
C LEU A 49 -8.93 5.48 -16.41
N LEU A 50 -9.03 5.67 -15.09
CA LEU A 50 -10.03 6.54 -14.48
C LEU A 50 -9.38 7.52 -13.50
N PRO A 51 -9.91 8.76 -13.37
CA PRO A 51 -9.45 9.70 -12.37
C PRO A 51 -9.88 9.25 -10.97
N LEU A 52 -8.95 9.30 -10.00
CA LEU A 52 -9.27 9.06 -8.60
C LEU A 52 -8.22 9.72 -7.69
N ASP A 53 -8.69 10.65 -6.87
CA ASP A 53 -8.03 11.06 -5.63
C ASP A 53 -8.75 10.35 -4.48
N VAL A 54 -8.03 9.51 -3.74
CA VAL A 54 -8.60 8.72 -2.63
C VAL A 54 -8.96 9.57 -1.40
N THR A 55 -8.59 10.84 -1.38
CA THR A 55 -9.00 11.80 -0.35
C THR A 55 -10.32 12.50 -0.69
N ASN A 56 -10.77 12.42 -1.95
CA ASN A 56 -12.01 13.06 -2.42
C ASN A 56 -13.17 12.04 -2.42
N THR A 57 -14.05 12.15 -1.45
CA THR A 57 -15.19 11.22 -1.25
C THR A 57 -16.18 11.23 -2.42
N ALA A 58 -16.45 12.39 -3.02
CA ALA A 58 -17.33 12.49 -4.18
C ALA A 58 -16.72 11.80 -5.40
N GLN A 59 -15.42 11.98 -5.62
CA GLN A 59 -14.71 11.34 -6.72
C GLN A 59 -14.61 9.82 -6.51
N ILE A 60 -14.44 9.34 -5.26
CA ILE A 60 -14.51 7.90 -4.95
C ILE A 60 -15.86 7.34 -5.38
N ALA A 61 -16.97 7.95 -4.95
CA ALA A 61 -18.31 7.48 -5.26
C ALA A 61 -18.56 7.43 -6.79
N GLU A 62 -18.18 8.50 -7.51
CA GLU A 62 -18.34 8.58 -8.96
C GLU A 62 -17.49 7.53 -9.69
N THR A 63 -16.21 7.40 -9.32
CA THR A 63 -15.27 6.49 -9.99
C THR A 63 -15.64 5.03 -9.73
N VAL A 64 -16.04 4.68 -8.51
CA VAL A 64 -16.51 3.33 -8.17
C VAL A 64 -17.79 3.00 -8.95
N LYS A 65 -18.75 3.93 -9.04
CA LYS A 65 -19.96 3.77 -9.85
C LYS A 65 -19.63 3.51 -11.32
N LYS A 66 -18.71 4.28 -11.91
CA LYS A 66 -18.25 4.07 -13.30
C LYS A 66 -17.58 2.70 -13.48
N ALA A 67 -16.72 2.31 -12.53
CA ALA A 67 -16.05 1.03 -12.55
C ALA A 67 -17.04 -0.15 -12.55
N ILE A 68 -18.02 -0.13 -11.65
CA ILE A 68 -19.04 -1.17 -11.53
C ILE A 68 -19.95 -1.19 -12.77
N ALA A 69 -20.35 -0.04 -13.29
CA ALA A 69 -21.17 0.05 -14.52
C ALA A 69 -20.47 -0.49 -15.77
N SER A 70 -19.12 -0.45 -15.78
CA SER A 70 -18.34 -1.00 -16.91
C SER A 70 -18.20 -2.52 -16.87
N GLY A 71 -18.69 -3.20 -15.85
CA GLY A 71 -18.72 -4.66 -15.68
C GLY A 71 -18.28 -5.12 -14.31
N ASN A 72 -18.18 -6.43 -14.17
CA ASN A 72 -17.84 -7.05 -12.91
C ASN A 72 -16.46 -6.66 -12.40
N ILE A 73 -16.34 -6.39 -11.10
CA ILE A 73 -15.07 -6.24 -10.37
C ILE A 73 -14.86 -7.49 -9.52
N ASP A 74 -13.67 -8.08 -9.57
CA ASP A 74 -13.32 -9.28 -8.79
C ASP A 74 -12.32 -8.96 -7.68
N VAL A 75 -11.41 -8.01 -7.92
CA VAL A 75 -10.38 -7.59 -6.95
C VAL A 75 -10.31 -6.07 -6.89
N VAL A 76 -10.24 -5.54 -5.69
CA VAL A 76 -9.90 -4.13 -5.43
C VAL A 76 -8.54 -4.09 -4.77
N PHE A 77 -7.56 -3.46 -5.41
CA PHE A 77 -6.22 -3.26 -4.88
C PHE A 77 -6.04 -1.82 -4.40
N ASN A 78 -6.13 -1.63 -3.09
CA ASN A 78 -5.86 -0.37 -2.40
C ASN A 78 -4.35 -0.17 -2.30
N ASN A 79 -3.77 0.54 -3.25
CA ASN A 79 -2.33 0.76 -3.33
C ASN A 79 -1.94 2.23 -3.18
N ALA A 80 -2.84 3.18 -3.42
CA ALA A 80 -2.55 4.60 -3.24
C ALA A 80 -2.07 4.89 -1.81
N GLY A 81 -0.93 5.58 -1.71
CA GLY A 81 -0.32 5.93 -0.44
C GLY A 81 1.06 6.54 -0.64
N TYR A 82 1.59 7.15 0.43
CA TYR A 82 2.92 7.74 0.44
C TYR A 82 3.53 7.67 1.83
N GLY A 83 4.82 8.00 1.99
CA GLY A 83 5.52 8.03 3.25
C GLY A 83 5.69 9.46 3.77
N LEU A 84 5.44 9.67 5.06
CA LEU A 84 5.82 10.88 5.78
C LEU A 84 6.94 10.53 6.75
N MET A 85 8.07 11.20 6.60
CA MET A 85 9.29 10.93 7.35
C MET A 85 9.84 12.21 7.97
N GLY A 86 10.34 12.10 9.17
CA GLY A 86 10.95 13.20 9.92
C GLY A 86 10.65 13.14 11.42
N PRO A 87 11.31 14.00 12.22
CA PRO A 87 11.01 14.15 13.64
C PRO A 87 9.57 14.63 13.83
N LEU A 88 8.84 14.02 14.75
CA LEU A 88 7.42 14.35 14.96
C LEU A 88 7.17 15.82 15.24
N GLU A 89 8.05 16.49 15.99
CA GLU A 89 7.91 17.90 16.34
C GLU A 89 8.03 18.87 15.15
N SER A 90 8.60 18.42 14.03
CA SER A 90 8.71 19.22 12.80
C SER A 90 7.62 18.91 11.76
N ILE A 91 6.79 17.92 12.01
CA ILE A 91 5.68 17.55 11.14
C ILE A 91 4.51 18.51 11.37
N THR A 92 4.04 19.13 10.29
CA THR A 92 2.89 20.05 10.37
C THR A 92 1.56 19.32 10.46
N ASP A 93 0.52 19.97 10.97
CA ASP A 93 -0.84 19.42 11.04
C ASP A 93 -1.39 19.06 9.66
N ASP A 94 -1.07 19.85 8.63
CA ASP A 94 -1.44 19.55 7.24
C ASP A 94 -0.77 18.26 6.74
N GLN A 95 0.48 18.00 7.09
CA GLN A 95 1.18 16.76 6.76
C GLN A 95 0.57 15.57 7.48
N LEU A 96 0.26 15.71 8.78
CA LEU A 96 -0.43 14.69 9.57
C LEU A 96 -1.77 14.32 8.94
N THR A 97 -2.62 15.31 8.73
CA THR A 97 -3.97 15.13 8.19
C THR A 97 -3.92 14.46 6.81
N ARG A 98 -3.06 14.96 5.92
CA ARG A 98 -2.90 14.42 4.57
C ARG A 98 -2.40 12.97 4.56
N GLN A 99 -1.48 12.61 5.46
CA GLN A 99 -0.98 11.24 5.59
C GLN A 99 -2.08 10.28 6.04
N LEU A 100 -2.86 10.67 7.08
CA LEU A 100 -3.97 9.87 7.58
C LEU A 100 -5.08 9.74 6.55
N ASP A 101 -5.45 10.85 5.91
CA ASP A 101 -6.53 10.89 4.92
C ASP A 101 -6.21 10.01 3.70
N THR A 102 -4.95 10.05 3.22
CA THR A 102 -4.53 9.23 2.09
C THR A 102 -4.37 7.75 2.48
N ASN A 103 -3.56 7.47 3.48
CA ASN A 103 -3.11 6.10 3.76
C ASN A 103 -4.12 5.25 4.53
N ILE A 104 -5.01 5.87 5.32
CA ILE A 104 -6.04 5.17 6.12
C ILE A 104 -7.42 5.42 5.54
N LEU A 105 -7.89 6.67 5.60
CA LEU A 105 -9.28 6.98 5.24
C LEU A 105 -9.56 6.71 3.77
N GLY A 106 -8.60 6.95 2.89
CA GLY A 106 -8.70 6.63 1.46
C GLY A 106 -8.93 5.14 1.22
N VAL A 107 -8.16 4.28 1.89
CA VAL A 107 -8.33 2.81 1.81
C VAL A 107 -9.69 2.37 2.33
N ILE A 108 -10.08 2.89 3.50
CA ILE A 108 -11.37 2.55 4.14
C ILE A 108 -12.54 3.00 3.24
N ARG A 109 -12.52 4.24 2.74
CA ARG A 109 -13.58 4.80 1.90
C ARG A 109 -13.74 4.06 0.57
N VAL A 110 -12.64 3.74 -0.10
CA VAL A 110 -12.68 2.95 -1.35
C VAL A 110 -13.22 1.55 -1.07
N THR A 111 -12.75 0.89 -0.01
CA THR A 111 -13.27 -0.42 0.39
C THR A 111 -14.76 -0.35 0.68
N GLN A 112 -15.21 0.61 1.49
CA GLN A 112 -16.61 0.83 1.83
C GLN A 112 -17.50 0.98 0.60
N ALA A 113 -17.02 1.72 -0.41
CA ALA A 113 -17.77 1.96 -1.64
C ALA A 113 -17.97 0.69 -2.49
N PHE A 114 -17.06 -0.30 -2.41
CA PHE A 114 -17.18 -1.56 -3.15
C PHE A 114 -17.91 -2.67 -2.37
N ILE A 115 -18.05 -2.59 -1.03
CA ILE A 115 -18.71 -3.62 -0.23
C ILE A 115 -20.11 -3.99 -0.76
N PRO A 116 -21.02 -3.06 -1.09
CA PRO A 116 -22.34 -3.41 -1.62
C PRO A 116 -22.27 -4.29 -2.87
N HIS A 117 -21.41 -3.95 -3.83
CA HIS A 117 -21.20 -4.71 -5.06
C HIS A 117 -20.71 -6.15 -4.77
N PHE A 118 -19.73 -6.32 -3.89
CA PHE A 118 -19.21 -7.63 -3.53
C PHE A 118 -20.21 -8.45 -2.70
N ARG A 119 -20.96 -7.80 -1.82
CA ARG A 119 -22.01 -8.46 -1.02
C ARG A 119 -23.12 -9.03 -1.91
N GLU A 120 -23.60 -8.28 -2.90
CA GLU A 120 -24.60 -8.76 -3.86
C GLU A 120 -24.10 -9.95 -4.66
N LYS A 121 -22.84 -9.93 -5.07
CA LYS A 121 -22.20 -11.05 -5.78
C LYS A 121 -21.84 -12.22 -4.88
N LYS A 122 -21.80 -12.05 -3.57
CA LYS A 122 -21.26 -13.02 -2.61
C LYS A 122 -19.83 -13.47 -2.95
N SER A 123 -19.08 -12.61 -3.60
CA SER A 123 -17.70 -12.86 -3.97
C SER A 123 -16.95 -11.54 -4.24
N GLY A 124 -15.66 -11.52 -3.95
CA GLY A 124 -14.78 -10.39 -4.18
C GLY A 124 -13.57 -10.47 -3.26
N LEU A 125 -12.56 -9.70 -3.57
CA LEU A 125 -11.34 -9.65 -2.77
C LEU A 125 -10.82 -8.22 -2.68
N PHE A 126 -10.59 -7.76 -1.46
CA PHE A 126 -9.80 -6.57 -1.19
C PHE A 126 -8.35 -6.94 -0.93
N ILE A 127 -7.42 -6.21 -1.51
CA ILE A 127 -5.99 -6.30 -1.21
C ILE A 127 -5.51 -4.89 -0.88
N SER A 128 -4.78 -4.72 0.22
CA SER A 128 -4.22 -3.43 0.60
C SER A 128 -2.70 -3.48 0.67
N THR A 129 -2.02 -2.50 0.06
CA THR A 129 -0.59 -2.29 0.27
C THR A 129 -0.39 -1.71 1.66
N THR A 130 0.07 -2.54 2.59
CA THR A 130 0.54 -2.09 3.88
C THR A 130 2.03 -1.73 3.79
N SER A 131 2.87 -2.29 4.59
CA SER A 131 4.34 -2.18 4.57
C SER A 131 4.92 -3.12 5.60
N ILE A 132 6.19 -3.47 5.46
CA ILE A 132 6.94 -4.00 6.61
C ILE A 132 6.85 -3.04 7.80
N GLY A 133 6.74 -1.74 7.54
CA GLY A 133 6.48 -0.70 8.54
C GLY A 133 5.12 -0.76 9.23
N GLY A 134 4.23 -1.68 8.85
CA GLY A 134 3.02 -2.06 9.60
C GLY A 134 3.22 -3.28 10.51
N LEU A 135 4.40 -3.87 10.52
CA LEU A 135 4.77 -5.06 11.29
C LEU A 135 6.02 -4.85 12.16
N VAL A 136 6.87 -3.90 11.76
CA VAL A 136 8.05 -3.44 12.50
C VAL A 136 8.09 -1.91 12.47
N THR A 137 8.97 -1.29 13.26
CA THR A 137 9.09 0.18 13.30
C THR A 137 10.54 0.62 13.13
N PHE A 138 10.72 1.80 12.54
CA PHE A 138 12.00 2.50 12.36
C PHE A 138 11.92 3.91 12.91
N PRO A 139 13.02 4.55 13.29
CA PRO A 139 13.03 5.96 13.68
C PRO A 139 12.50 6.87 12.55
N PHE A 140 12.07 8.07 12.91
CA PHE A 140 11.66 9.14 11.99
C PHE A 140 10.54 8.80 10.99
N SER A 141 9.73 7.80 11.30
CA SER A 141 8.59 7.37 10.46
C SER A 141 7.33 7.09 11.28
N SER A 142 7.20 7.71 12.45
CA SER A 142 6.15 7.39 13.44
C SER A 142 4.73 7.49 12.88
N VAL A 143 4.41 8.57 12.15
CA VAL A 143 3.09 8.78 11.55
C VAL A 143 2.82 7.78 10.42
N TYR A 144 3.83 7.54 9.57
CA TYR A 144 3.72 6.52 8.52
C TYR A 144 3.47 5.12 9.12
N HIS A 145 4.25 4.74 10.14
CA HIS A 145 4.04 3.47 10.84
C HIS A 145 2.65 3.38 11.44
N ALA A 146 2.17 4.44 12.11
CA ALA A 146 0.82 4.47 12.65
C ALA A 146 -0.22 4.15 11.56
N THR A 147 -0.08 4.70 10.33
CA THR A 147 -1.01 4.39 9.23
C THR A 147 -0.93 2.94 8.79
N LYS A 148 0.27 2.36 8.72
CA LYS A 148 0.46 0.99 8.23
C LYS A 148 0.06 -0.05 9.28
N TRP A 149 0.31 0.18 10.55
CA TRP A 149 -0.20 -0.63 11.66
C TRP A 149 -1.72 -0.57 11.75
N ALA A 150 -2.30 0.62 11.59
CA ALA A 150 -3.76 0.77 11.54
C ALA A 150 -4.38 -0.09 10.43
N LEU A 151 -3.80 -0.11 9.23
CA LEU A 151 -4.31 -0.93 8.12
C LEU A 151 -4.19 -2.43 8.38
N GLU A 152 -3.13 -2.90 9.06
CA GLU A 152 -2.99 -4.31 9.44
C GLU A 152 -4.10 -4.74 10.40
N GLY A 153 -4.30 -4.00 11.51
CA GLY A 153 -5.34 -4.29 12.48
C GLY A 153 -6.75 -4.11 11.91
N TRP A 154 -6.98 -3.07 11.11
CA TRP A 154 -8.24 -2.85 10.43
C TRP A 154 -8.57 -3.98 9.44
N SER A 155 -7.60 -4.42 8.64
CA SER A 155 -7.82 -5.52 7.69
C SER A 155 -8.13 -6.83 8.40
N GLU A 156 -7.48 -7.10 9.53
CA GLU A 156 -7.76 -8.27 10.36
C GLU A 156 -9.19 -8.23 10.91
N SER A 157 -9.63 -7.10 11.48
CA SER A 157 -10.99 -6.91 11.94
C SER A 157 -12.02 -7.06 10.82
N MET A 158 -11.78 -6.41 9.67
CA MET A 158 -12.68 -6.51 8.50
C MET A 158 -12.78 -7.93 7.94
N SER A 159 -11.75 -8.76 8.11
CA SER A 159 -11.77 -10.15 7.63
C SER A 159 -12.91 -10.96 8.25
N PHE A 160 -13.28 -10.67 9.50
CA PHE A 160 -14.37 -11.36 10.20
C PHE A 160 -15.74 -11.00 9.61
N GLU A 161 -15.94 -9.71 9.29
CA GLU A 161 -17.20 -9.22 8.72
C GLU A 161 -17.37 -9.67 7.26
N LEU A 162 -16.34 -9.46 6.44
CA LEU A 162 -16.38 -9.74 5.01
C LEU A 162 -16.54 -11.23 4.71
N ARG A 163 -15.96 -12.11 5.52
CA ARG A 163 -16.13 -13.57 5.39
C ARG A 163 -17.59 -13.99 5.46
N LYS A 164 -18.42 -13.31 6.26
CA LYS A 164 -19.85 -13.60 6.37
C LYS A 164 -20.65 -13.32 5.12
N ILE A 165 -20.12 -12.48 4.24
CA ILE A 165 -20.76 -12.13 2.96
C ILE A 165 -20.01 -12.72 1.74
N GLY A 166 -19.10 -13.67 1.98
CA GLY A 166 -18.35 -14.35 0.91
C GLY A 166 -17.24 -13.50 0.27
N VAL A 167 -16.73 -12.48 0.98
CA VAL A 167 -15.70 -11.55 0.48
C VAL A 167 -14.41 -11.74 1.25
N GLY A 168 -13.29 -11.77 0.54
CA GLY A 168 -11.95 -11.84 1.12
C GLY A 168 -11.32 -10.47 1.36
N ILE A 169 -10.36 -10.43 2.28
CA ILE A 169 -9.44 -9.29 2.45
C ILE A 169 -8.04 -9.79 2.72
N LYS A 170 -7.03 -9.15 2.11
CA LYS A 170 -5.63 -9.51 2.26
C LYS A 170 -4.76 -8.26 2.35
N THR A 171 -3.60 -8.39 2.98
CA THR A 171 -2.57 -7.34 3.01
C THR A 171 -1.31 -7.83 2.31
N VAL A 172 -0.66 -6.94 1.56
CA VAL A 172 0.69 -7.13 1.05
C VAL A 172 1.59 -6.13 1.77
N SER A 173 2.58 -6.64 2.49
CA SER A 173 3.47 -5.87 3.37
C SER A 173 4.88 -5.88 2.78
N PRO A 174 5.19 -4.99 1.81
CA PRO A 174 6.51 -4.94 1.19
C PRO A 174 7.56 -4.30 2.11
N GLY A 175 8.82 -4.67 1.87
CA GLY A 175 10.00 -3.94 2.33
C GLY A 175 10.31 -2.73 1.45
N GLY A 176 11.60 -2.42 1.27
CA GLY A 176 12.03 -1.41 0.32
C GLY A 176 11.70 -1.81 -1.11
N ILE A 177 10.95 -0.98 -1.82
CA ILE A 177 10.64 -1.21 -3.24
C ILE A 177 11.52 -0.30 -4.09
N LYS A 178 12.21 -0.87 -5.08
CA LYS A 178 13.01 -0.11 -6.04
C LYS A 178 12.09 0.71 -6.96
N THR A 179 11.73 1.88 -6.50
CA THR A 179 10.85 2.84 -7.19
C THR A 179 11.27 4.25 -6.81
N ASP A 180 10.75 5.26 -7.50
CA ASP A 180 10.90 6.66 -7.11
C ASP A 180 10.14 7.04 -5.81
N PHE A 181 9.79 6.07 -4.95
CA PHE A 181 8.97 6.31 -3.77
C PHE A 181 9.63 7.31 -2.82
N LEU A 182 10.90 7.13 -2.49
CA LEU A 182 11.64 8.05 -1.62
C LEU A 182 11.81 9.43 -2.24
N ASN A 183 12.03 9.50 -3.57
CA ASN A 183 12.31 10.75 -4.27
C ASN A 183 11.03 11.51 -4.70
N ARG A 184 9.91 10.83 -4.92
CA ARG A 184 8.68 11.43 -5.47
C ARG A 184 7.47 11.36 -4.55
N SER A 185 7.41 10.34 -3.69
CA SER A 185 6.23 10.06 -2.88
C SER A 185 6.51 10.20 -1.38
N ALA A 186 7.76 10.35 -0.95
CA ALA A 186 8.05 10.67 0.43
C ALA A 186 7.86 12.17 0.68
N ASP A 187 7.09 12.49 1.71
CA ASP A 187 6.98 13.82 2.28
C ASP A 187 7.99 13.87 3.45
N MET A 188 8.88 14.85 3.42
CA MET A 188 9.99 14.93 4.38
C MET A 188 9.83 16.13 5.27
N SER A 189 10.10 15.95 6.57
CA SER A 189 10.25 17.02 7.54
C SER A 189 11.62 16.92 8.21
N SER A 190 12.22 18.03 8.59
CA SER A 190 13.54 18.08 9.24
C SER A 190 13.56 19.07 10.38
N HIS A 191 14.46 18.84 11.33
CA HIS A 191 14.73 19.76 12.43
C HIS A 191 16.20 19.62 12.84
N PRO A 192 16.94 20.73 13.02
CA PRO A 192 18.39 20.71 13.27
C PRO A 192 18.83 19.79 14.40
N ALA A 193 18.03 19.66 15.45
CA ALA A 193 18.33 18.79 16.59
C ALA A 193 18.42 17.28 16.22
N TYR A 194 17.87 16.86 15.07
CA TYR A 194 17.82 15.46 14.64
C TYR A 194 18.60 15.17 13.36
N ASP A 195 19.14 16.20 12.70
CA ASP A 195 19.75 16.07 11.36
C ASP A 195 20.86 15.01 11.30
N GLN A 196 21.68 14.92 12.33
CA GLN A 196 22.77 13.93 12.37
C GLN A 196 22.25 12.48 12.37
N TRP A 197 21.17 12.19 13.09
CA TRP A 197 20.60 10.84 13.15
C TRP A 197 19.77 10.51 11.90
N MET A 198 19.02 11.50 11.40
CA MET A 198 18.34 11.34 10.11
C MET A 198 19.32 11.05 8.99
N LYS A 199 20.41 11.82 8.91
CA LYS A 199 21.47 11.58 7.93
C LYS A 199 22.04 10.16 8.07
N LYS A 200 22.38 9.73 9.29
CA LYS A 200 22.90 8.38 9.56
C LYS A 200 21.92 7.30 9.08
N MET A 201 20.64 7.48 9.35
CA MET A 201 19.60 6.54 8.93
C MET A 201 19.49 6.45 7.40
N PHE A 202 19.48 7.59 6.69
CA PHE A 202 19.37 7.61 5.23
C PHE A 202 20.64 7.16 4.54
N ASP A 203 21.83 7.52 5.04
CA ASP A 203 23.12 7.06 4.52
C ASP A 203 23.29 5.53 4.67
N GLY A 204 22.61 4.92 5.66
CA GLY A 204 22.58 3.48 5.85
C GLY A 204 21.60 2.71 4.94
N LEU A 205 20.75 3.42 4.19
CA LEU A 205 19.84 2.79 3.25
C LEU A 205 20.56 2.36 1.97
N ASP A 206 20.62 1.08 1.72
CA ASP A 206 21.16 0.52 0.48
C ASP A 206 20.01 0.20 -0.48
N GLU A 207 19.72 1.13 -1.40
CA GLU A 207 18.66 0.96 -2.40
C GLU A 207 18.91 -0.22 -3.35
N ASN A 208 20.15 -0.75 -3.42
CA ASN A 208 20.44 -1.95 -4.21
C ASN A 208 19.81 -3.20 -3.61
N LYS A 209 19.51 -3.17 -2.31
CA LYS A 209 18.79 -4.24 -1.60
C LYS A 209 17.27 -4.15 -1.74
N PHE A 210 16.76 -3.07 -2.33
CA PHE A 210 15.32 -2.90 -2.53
C PHE A 210 14.81 -3.86 -3.59
N THR A 211 13.63 -4.41 -3.35
CA THR A 211 13.00 -5.37 -4.25
C THR A 211 12.38 -4.66 -5.46
N PRO A 212 12.61 -5.11 -6.70
CA PRO A 212 11.93 -4.57 -7.87
C PRO A 212 10.41 -4.58 -7.74
N ALA A 213 9.74 -3.52 -8.22
CA ALA A 213 8.28 -3.39 -8.13
C ALA A 213 7.55 -4.55 -8.79
N GLU A 214 8.11 -5.12 -9.85
CA GLU A 214 7.56 -6.27 -10.57
C GLU A 214 7.53 -7.54 -9.70
N GLN A 215 8.52 -7.74 -8.85
CA GLN A 215 8.55 -8.87 -7.92
C GLN A 215 7.50 -8.71 -6.81
N ILE A 216 7.32 -7.49 -6.29
CA ILE A 216 6.23 -7.22 -5.34
C ILE A 216 4.86 -7.36 -6.01
N ALA A 217 4.71 -6.90 -7.27
CA ALA A 217 3.49 -7.09 -8.06
C ALA A 217 3.16 -8.59 -8.25
N ALA A 218 4.17 -9.45 -8.38
CA ALA A 218 3.96 -10.90 -8.42
C ALA A 218 3.36 -11.44 -7.11
N VAL A 219 3.74 -10.89 -5.95
CA VAL A 219 3.11 -11.25 -4.66
C VAL A 219 1.67 -10.76 -4.58
N VAL A 220 1.36 -9.57 -5.14
CA VAL A 220 -0.03 -9.07 -5.25
C VAL A 220 -0.84 -10.02 -6.15
N TYR A 221 -0.26 -10.49 -7.26
CA TYR A 221 -0.91 -11.45 -8.14
C TYR A 221 -1.14 -12.81 -7.46
N GLU A 222 -0.15 -13.32 -6.72
CA GLU A 222 -0.30 -14.52 -5.88
C GLU A 222 -1.46 -14.34 -4.90
N ALA A 223 -1.45 -13.24 -4.13
CA ALA A 223 -2.51 -12.96 -3.17
C ALA A 223 -3.90 -12.90 -3.81
N ALA A 224 -4.00 -12.42 -5.07
CA ALA A 224 -5.25 -12.35 -5.82
C ALA A 224 -5.74 -13.69 -6.37
N THR A 225 -4.84 -14.68 -6.53
CA THR A 225 -5.16 -15.89 -7.34
C THR A 225 -4.94 -17.22 -6.64
N ASP A 226 -4.28 -17.25 -5.48
CA ASP A 226 -3.91 -18.49 -4.78
C ASP A 226 -5.07 -19.20 -4.08
N GLY A 227 -6.22 -18.55 -3.94
CA GLY A 227 -7.42 -19.12 -3.28
C GLY A 227 -7.27 -19.40 -1.78
N LYS A 228 -6.16 -18.99 -1.16
CA LYS A 228 -5.88 -19.27 0.25
C LYS A 228 -6.60 -18.29 1.18
N ASP A 229 -7.06 -18.80 2.32
CA ASP A 229 -7.52 -17.99 3.45
C ASP A 229 -6.33 -17.51 4.28
N LYS A 230 -5.50 -16.66 3.67
CA LYS A 230 -4.29 -16.07 4.27
C LYS A 230 -4.43 -14.56 4.19
N LEU A 231 -4.38 -13.90 5.34
CA LEU A 231 -4.53 -12.44 5.43
C LEU A 231 -3.28 -11.71 4.93
N ARG A 232 -2.09 -12.10 5.39
CA ARG A 232 -0.86 -11.30 5.33
C ARG A 232 0.19 -11.90 4.40
N TYR A 233 0.69 -11.11 3.43
CA TYR A 233 1.73 -11.47 2.47
C TYR A 233 2.93 -10.54 2.64
N VAL A 234 3.93 -10.95 3.39
CA VAL A 234 5.20 -10.21 3.52
C VAL A 234 5.98 -10.36 2.22
N ALA A 235 6.37 -9.26 1.59
CA ALA A 235 6.92 -9.22 0.24
C ALA A 235 8.30 -8.54 0.21
N GLY A 236 9.29 -9.23 -0.35
CA GLY A 236 10.69 -8.84 -0.33
C GLY A 236 11.48 -9.62 0.72
N GLU A 237 12.73 -9.96 0.40
CA GLU A 237 13.57 -10.74 1.32
C GLU A 237 13.98 -9.93 2.55
N ASP A 238 14.19 -8.64 2.39
CA ASP A 238 14.43 -7.66 3.46
C ASP A 238 13.25 -7.63 4.46
N ALA A 239 12.04 -7.53 3.96
CA ALA A 239 10.84 -7.53 4.79
C ALA A 239 10.65 -8.85 5.54
N LYS A 240 10.84 -9.97 4.86
CA LYS A 240 10.74 -11.31 5.47
C LYS A 240 11.76 -11.48 6.59
N ALA A 241 13.00 -11.07 6.34
CA ALA A 241 14.07 -11.16 7.33
C ALA A 241 13.78 -10.31 8.57
N LEU A 242 13.34 -9.06 8.39
CA LEU A 242 12.99 -8.16 9.51
C LEU A 242 11.79 -8.66 10.32
N TYR A 243 10.76 -9.15 9.63
CA TYR A 243 9.59 -9.70 10.31
C TYR A 243 9.93 -10.97 11.11
N LEU A 244 10.73 -11.86 10.52
CA LEU A 244 11.21 -13.05 11.20
C LEU A 244 12.07 -12.70 12.42
N LEU A 245 12.99 -11.75 12.27
CA LEU A 245 13.84 -11.27 13.35
C LEU A 245 13.01 -10.77 14.54
N ARG A 246 12.01 -9.88 14.29
CA ARG A 246 11.12 -9.40 15.33
C ARG A 246 10.36 -10.51 16.04
N THR A 247 9.81 -11.45 15.28
CA THR A 247 9.03 -12.56 15.85
C THR A 247 9.87 -13.53 16.67
N GLN A 248 11.16 -13.67 16.35
CA GLN A 248 12.10 -14.54 17.09
C GLN A 248 12.66 -13.86 18.33
N MET A 249 12.97 -12.57 18.26
CA MET A 249 13.59 -11.84 19.38
C MET A 249 12.58 -11.36 20.42
N GLY A 250 11.33 -11.12 20.01
CA GLY A 250 10.34 -10.39 20.81
C GLY A 250 10.51 -8.86 20.69
N ASP A 251 9.51 -8.13 21.20
CA ASP A 251 9.36 -6.70 20.92
C ASP A 251 10.48 -5.85 21.54
N GLU A 252 10.80 -6.04 22.81
CA GLU A 252 11.79 -5.23 23.51
C GLU A 252 13.20 -5.40 22.92
N ALA A 253 13.65 -6.65 22.70
CA ALA A 253 14.96 -6.91 22.16
C ALA A 253 15.09 -6.38 20.72
N PHE A 254 14.04 -6.52 19.91
CA PHE A 254 14.01 -5.96 18.57
C PHE A 254 14.09 -4.42 18.59
N MET A 255 13.36 -3.75 19.47
CA MET A 255 13.40 -2.29 19.60
C MET A 255 14.79 -1.80 19.99
N HIS A 256 15.47 -2.44 20.95
CA HIS A 256 16.85 -2.12 21.32
C HIS A 256 17.79 -2.28 20.14
N GLN A 257 17.69 -3.37 19.40
CA GLN A 257 18.52 -3.59 18.20
C GLN A 257 18.29 -2.52 17.13
N MET A 258 17.05 -2.10 16.90
CA MET A 258 16.75 -1.02 15.94
C MET A 258 17.31 0.32 16.41
N GLN A 259 17.20 0.63 17.69
CA GLN A 259 17.79 1.84 18.26
C GLN A 259 19.30 1.88 18.05
N GLU A 260 20.02 0.83 18.40
CA GLU A 260 21.47 0.74 18.20
C GLU A 260 21.86 0.85 16.72
N ALA A 261 21.15 0.14 15.85
CA ALA A 261 21.46 0.10 14.40
C ALA A 261 21.30 1.50 13.75
N TYR A 262 20.23 2.22 14.07
CA TYR A 262 19.90 3.47 13.39
C TYR A 262 20.38 4.72 14.13
N LEU A 263 20.35 4.74 15.46
CA LEU A 263 20.68 5.95 16.25
C LEU A 263 22.04 5.83 16.93
N GLY A 264 22.50 4.61 17.21
CA GLY A 264 23.66 4.36 18.05
C GLY A 264 23.31 4.42 19.54
N ASN A 265 24.29 4.12 20.37
CA ASN A 265 24.20 4.25 21.82
C ASN A 265 24.30 5.72 22.23
#